data_256d7f6fc0edb2479ed6226cf1e05f70
#
_entry.id   256d7f6fc0edb2479ed6226cf1e05f70
#
_cell.length_a   1.000
_cell.length_b   1.000
_cell.length_c   1.000
_cell.angle_alpha   90.00
_cell.angle_beta   90.00
_cell.angle_gamma   90.00
#
_symmetry.space_group_name_H-M   'P 1'
#
loop_
_entity.id
_entity.type
_entity.pdbx_description
1 polymer ?
#
loop_
_entity_poly.entity_id
_entity_poly.type
_entity_poly.pdbx_seq_one_letter_code
_entity_poly.pdbx_strand_id
1 'polypeptide(L)'
;EALGYPLQVIGLPKTVDNDLALTDTCPGFGSVAKYVATSMREAGFDVASMARTSTQVFILESMGRHAGWIAAACGLASEQAGDPPHILLFPEVAFDAERLLTRVRECVIAYGYCAIAVAEGLCDAGRCAIHQSPEWRGDGMAAPGSVGRFIAGLISERLGYKYHLALADYLQRAARHLASAVDVAQAHALGVAAVDRALSGKTDCMLSIERLADTPYRWRIGEVDLAAVANVERKLPAEFISSDGFHITDACRQYLRPLIEGEDAPPYRLGLPDYVQLQNRREKKYLPAFQI
;
A
#
# COMPACT_ATOMS: atom_id res chain seq x y z
N GLU A 1 -5.88 5.86 34.08
CA GLU A 1 -6.81 6.25 35.18
C GLU A 1 -6.74 5.31 36.38
N ALA A 2 -6.72 3.98 36.18
CA ALA A 2 -6.70 3.00 37.27
C ALA A 2 -5.51 3.14 38.23
N LEU A 3 -4.40 3.75 37.77
CA LEU A 3 -3.21 4.00 38.60
C LEU A 3 -3.12 5.44 39.14
N GLY A 4 -4.13 6.28 38.88
CA GLY A 4 -4.14 7.70 39.28
C GLY A 4 -3.09 8.57 38.61
N TYR A 5 -2.46 8.07 37.50
CA TYR A 5 -1.46 8.83 36.74
C TYR A 5 -2.13 9.60 35.60
N PRO A 6 -1.98 10.94 35.53
CA PRO A 6 -2.57 11.74 34.49
C PRO A 6 -1.75 11.59 33.19
N LEU A 7 -2.10 10.63 32.36
CA LEU A 7 -1.49 10.44 31.05
C LEU A 7 -2.39 11.04 29.97
N GLN A 8 -1.85 11.95 29.17
CA GLN A 8 -2.51 12.50 28.00
C GLN A 8 -2.10 11.69 26.76
N VAL A 9 -3.09 11.24 25.99
CA VAL A 9 -2.88 10.40 24.80
C VAL A 9 -3.61 11.00 23.59
N ILE A 10 -2.86 11.28 22.53
CA ILE A 10 -3.40 11.72 21.24
C ILE A 10 -2.87 10.79 20.16
N GLY A 11 -3.76 10.12 19.46
CA GLY A 11 -3.45 9.24 18.35
C GLY A 11 -3.27 10.00 17.04
N LEU A 12 -2.39 9.49 16.18
CA LEU A 12 -2.26 9.88 14.78
C LEU A 12 -2.46 8.66 13.90
N PRO A 13 -3.19 8.75 12.77
CA PRO A 13 -3.42 7.63 11.87
C PRO A 13 -2.14 7.30 11.11
N LYS A 14 -1.29 6.44 11.69
CA LYS A 14 0.00 6.04 11.11
C LYS A 14 -0.07 4.60 10.62
N THR A 15 -0.19 4.41 9.33
CA THR A 15 0.07 3.16 8.60
C THR A 15 0.09 3.45 7.10
N VAL A 16 1.00 2.82 6.37
CA VAL A 16 0.99 2.90 4.90
C VAL A 16 -0.08 1.99 4.28
N ASP A 17 -0.63 1.05 5.05
CA ASP A 17 -1.64 0.10 4.60
C ASP A 17 -3.04 0.72 4.44
N ASN A 18 -3.23 1.96 4.94
CA ASN A 18 -4.49 2.70 4.85
C ASN A 18 -5.69 1.95 5.46
N ASP A 19 -5.44 1.14 6.47
CA ASP A 19 -6.38 0.19 7.07
C ASP A 19 -6.98 0.64 8.41
N LEU A 20 -6.74 1.88 8.84
CA LEU A 20 -7.39 2.44 10.04
C LEU A 20 -8.78 2.97 9.69
N ALA A 21 -9.73 2.66 10.57
CA ALA A 21 -11.09 3.15 10.47
C ALA A 21 -11.22 4.64 10.83
N LEU A 22 -12.33 5.26 10.43
CA LEU A 22 -12.73 6.62 10.78
C LEU A 22 -11.76 7.73 10.32
N THR A 23 -10.90 7.46 9.37
CA THR A 23 -10.10 8.44 8.64
C THR A 23 -10.20 8.19 7.14
N ASP A 24 -10.24 9.23 6.32
CA ASP A 24 -10.26 9.08 4.87
C ASP A 24 -8.99 8.38 4.36
N THR A 25 -7.85 8.83 4.83
CA THR A 25 -6.55 8.26 4.49
C THR A 25 -5.60 8.32 5.67
N CYS A 26 -4.57 7.47 5.64
CA CYS A 26 -3.48 7.47 6.62
C CYS A 26 -2.23 8.07 5.98
N PRO A 27 -1.57 9.07 6.60
CA PRO A 27 -0.32 9.64 6.09
C PRO A 27 0.74 8.58 5.81
N GLY A 28 1.39 8.72 4.66
CA GLY A 28 2.30 7.76 4.08
C GLY A 28 1.66 6.92 2.97
N PHE A 29 0.34 6.68 3.02
CA PHE A 29 -0.35 5.91 1.99
C PHE A 29 -0.33 6.60 0.63
N GLY A 30 -0.62 7.91 0.55
CA GLY A 30 -0.61 8.65 -0.72
C GLY A 30 0.73 8.57 -1.44
N SER A 31 1.84 8.67 -0.69
CA SER A 31 3.19 8.54 -1.23
C SER A 31 3.51 7.11 -1.68
N VAL A 32 3.12 6.11 -0.90
CA VAL A 32 3.27 4.69 -1.27
C VAL A 32 2.44 4.37 -2.51
N ALA A 33 1.19 4.85 -2.58
CA ALA A 33 0.31 4.69 -3.73
C ALA A 33 0.94 5.27 -5.01
N LYS A 34 1.54 6.47 -4.91
CA LYS A 34 2.29 7.09 -6.01
C LYS A 34 3.48 6.24 -6.45
N TYR A 35 4.26 5.74 -5.49
CA TYR A 35 5.42 4.90 -5.76
C TYR A 35 5.04 3.62 -6.51
N VAL A 36 4.05 2.87 -6.02
CA VAL A 36 3.70 1.58 -6.64
C VAL A 36 3.02 1.77 -8.00
N ALA A 37 2.21 2.83 -8.18
CA ALA A 37 1.61 3.15 -9.47
C ALA A 37 2.69 3.55 -10.50
N THR A 38 3.65 4.39 -10.12
CA THR A 38 4.77 4.79 -10.97
C THR A 38 5.62 3.58 -11.34
N SER A 39 6.04 2.78 -10.34
CA SER A 39 6.86 1.58 -10.55
C SER A 39 6.17 0.56 -11.46
N MET A 40 4.85 0.36 -11.30
CA MET A 40 4.10 -0.54 -12.16
C MET A 40 4.04 -0.04 -13.60
N ARG A 41 3.83 1.27 -13.81
CA ARG A 41 3.80 1.88 -15.15
C ARG A 41 5.14 1.73 -15.86
N GLU A 42 6.24 2.09 -15.19
CA GLU A 42 7.59 2.04 -15.74
C GLU A 42 8.04 0.60 -16.04
N ALA A 43 7.85 -0.32 -15.09
CA ALA A 43 8.15 -1.73 -15.29
C ALA A 43 7.27 -2.36 -16.40
N GLY A 44 6.03 -1.92 -16.51
CA GLY A 44 5.13 -2.35 -17.58
C GLY A 44 5.63 -1.96 -18.97
N PHE A 45 6.14 -0.74 -19.14
CA PHE A 45 6.76 -0.31 -20.39
C PHE A 45 8.03 -1.10 -20.72
N ASP A 46 8.87 -1.36 -19.73
CA ASP A 46 10.08 -2.14 -19.90
C ASP A 46 9.74 -3.57 -20.37
N VAL A 47 8.83 -4.26 -19.69
CA VAL A 47 8.40 -5.61 -20.07
C VAL A 47 7.73 -5.63 -21.45
N ALA A 48 6.86 -4.67 -21.76
CA ALA A 48 6.23 -4.56 -23.08
C ALA A 48 7.29 -4.47 -24.21
N SER A 49 8.40 -3.77 -23.97
CA SER A 49 9.48 -3.60 -24.95
C SER A 49 10.18 -4.91 -25.29
N MET A 50 10.28 -5.85 -24.35
CA MET A 50 11.02 -7.12 -24.49
C MET A 50 10.11 -8.35 -24.60
N ALA A 51 8.81 -8.24 -24.48
CA ALA A 51 7.88 -9.36 -24.36
C ALA A 51 7.97 -10.39 -25.48
N ARG A 52 8.27 -9.96 -26.71
CA ARG A 52 8.40 -10.85 -27.87
C ARG A 52 9.68 -11.70 -27.88
N THR A 53 10.70 -11.28 -27.15
CA THR A 53 12.04 -11.90 -27.20
C THR A 53 12.50 -12.50 -25.89
N SER A 54 11.88 -12.11 -24.77
CA SER A 54 12.34 -12.51 -23.46
C SER A 54 11.18 -12.78 -22.49
N THR A 55 10.84 -11.83 -21.64
CA THR A 55 9.92 -11.98 -20.49
C THR A 55 8.52 -11.59 -20.86
N GLN A 56 7.55 -12.48 -20.61
CA GLN A 56 6.13 -12.21 -20.87
C GLN A 56 5.37 -11.78 -19.61
N VAL A 57 5.87 -12.08 -18.41
CA VAL A 57 5.13 -11.78 -17.16
C VAL A 57 5.98 -10.96 -16.22
N PHE A 58 5.38 -9.90 -15.70
CA PHE A 58 5.95 -9.12 -14.59
C PHE A 58 5.02 -9.17 -13.38
N ILE A 59 5.58 -9.37 -12.21
CA ILE A 59 4.84 -9.42 -10.95
C ILE A 59 5.43 -8.40 -9.99
N LEU A 60 4.60 -7.52 -9.44
CA LEU A 60 4.95 -6.60 -8.36
C LEU A 60 4.21 -7.02 -7.09
N GLU A 61 4.93 -7.46 -6.07
CA GLU A 61 4.36 -7.69 -4.75
C GLU A 61 4.47 -6.42 -3.90
N SER A 62 3.35 -6.00 -3.33
CA SER A 62 3.24 -4.85 -2.44
C SER A 62 2.90 -5.27 -1.02
N MET A 63 3.18 -4.39 -0.05
CA MET A 63 2.65 -4.50 1.30
C MET A 63 1.11 -4.50 1.28
N GLY A 64 0.51 -4.93 2.37
CA GLY A 64 -0.93 -5.05 2.55
C GLY A 64 -1.31 -6.46 3.01
N ARG A 65 -1.15 -6.72 4.34
CA ARG A 65 -1.44 -8.03 4.92
C ARG A 65 -2.92 -8.35 4.96
N HIS A 66 -3.72 -7.36 5.29
CA HIS A 66 -5.14 -7.55 5.57
C HIS A 66 -6.03 -6.72 4.65
N ALA A 67 -5.50 -5.71 3.98
CA ALA A 67 -6.23 -4.80 3.11
C ALA A 67 -5.47 -4.52 1.81
N GLY A 68 -6.16 -4.53 0.70
CA GLY A 68 -5.61 -4.42 -0.66
C GLY A 68 -5.39 -3.00 -1.17
N TRP A 69 -5.36 -1.98 -0.31
CA TRP A 69 -5.27 -0.57 -0.70
C TRP A 69 -4.04 -0.25 -1.56
N ILE A 70 -2.86 -0.79 -1.19
CA ILE A 70 -1.62 -0.53 -1.94
C ILE A 70 -1.63 -1.26 -3.28
N ALA A 71 -2.08 -2.52 -3.32
CA ALA A 71 -2.26 -3.25 -4.57
C ALA A 71 -3.27 -2.54 -5.50
N ALA A 72 -4.38 -2.02 -4.93
CA ALA A 72 -5.35 -1.23 -5.67
C ALA A 72 -4.74 0.04 -6.29
N ALA A 73 -3.83 0.70 -5.57
CA ALA A 73 -3.14 1.89 -6.06
C ALA A 73 -2.28 1.61 -7.32
N CYS A 74 -1.74 0.39 -7.48
CA CYS A 74 -1.08 0.00 -8.72
C CYS A 74 -2.00 0.14 -9.95
N GLY A 75 -3.31 0.00 -9.75
CA GLY A 75 -4.31 0.17 -10.81
C GLY A 75 -4.40 1.58 -11.40
N LEU A 76 -3.85 2.59 -10.71
CA LEU A 76 -3.72 3.96 -11.25
C LEU A 76 -2.73 4.04 -12.43
N ALA A 77 -1.83 3.08 -12.58
CA ALA A 77 -0.89 3.03 -13.70
C ALA A 77 -1.59 2.85 -15.05
N SER A 78 -2.73 2.15 -15.07
CA SER A 78 -3.52 1.89 -16.28
C SER A 78 -4.48 3.05 -16.58
N GLU A 79 -4.41 3.59 -17.80
CA GLU A 79 -5.32 4.63 -18.31
C GLU A 79 -6.22 4.09 -19.42
N GLN A 80 -5.73 3.10 -20.15
CA GLN A 80 -6.44 2.50 -21.29
C GLN A 80 -6.47 0.97 -21.19
N ALA A 81 -7.37 0.35 -21.94
CA ALA A 81 -7.38 -1.10 -22.06
C ALA A 81 -6.04 -1.60 -22.63
N GLY A 82 -5.42 -2.55 -21.93
CA GLY A 82 -4.10 -3.09 -22.29
C GLY A 82 -2.92 -2.41 -21.61
N ASP A 83 -3.13 -1.31 -20.88
CA ASP A 83 -2.10 -0.75 -20.01
C ASP A 83 -1.88 -1.62 -18.75
N PRO A 84 -0.63 -1.73 -18.26
CA PRO A 84 -0.34 -2.42 -17.01
C PRO A 84 -0.85 -1.61 -15.79
N PRO A 85 -1.26 -2.27 -14.71
CA PRO A 85 -1.36 -3.72 -14.53
C PRO A 85 -2.58 -4.32 -15.23
N HIS A 86 -2.43 -5.55 -15.74
CA HIS A 86 -3.53 -6.31 -16.33
C HIS A 86 -4.31 -7.11 -15.28
N ILE A 87 -3.69 -7.35 -14.12
CA ILE A 87 -4.25 -8.14 -13.03
C ILE A 87 -3.84 -7.50 -11.71
N LEU A 88 -4.83 -7.33 -10.84
CA LEU A 88 -4.65 -6.93 -9.44
C LEU A 88 -5.18 -8.06 -8.55
N LEU A 89 -4.41 -8.46 -7.55
CA LEU A 89 -4.80 -9.51 -6.61
C LEU A 89 -4.87 -8.93 -5.19
N PHE A 90 -6.05 -9.04 -4.59
CA PHE A 90 -6.40 -8.41 -3.32
C PHE A 90 -6.64 -9.44 -2.21
N PRO A 91 -6.31 -9.14 -0.95
CA PRO A 91 -6.68 -9.99 0.19
C PRO A 91 -8.20 -10.17 0.34
N GLU A 92 -8.99 -9.20 -0.13
CA GLU A 92 -10.45 -9.20 -0.07
C GLU A 92 -11.09 -10.23 -1.02
N VAL A 93 -10.38 -10.62 -2.08
CA VAL A 93 -10.86 -11.57 -3.10
C VAL A 93 -10.18 -12.91 -2.90
N ALA A 94 -10.97 -13.97 -2.76
CA ALA A 94 -10.43 -15.32 -2.64
C ALA A 94 -9.61 -15.69 -3.89
N PHE A 95 -8.39 -16.16 -3.66
CA PHE A 95 -7.50 -16.57 -4.73
C PHE A 95 -8.01 -17.85 -5.42
N ASP A 96 -8.02 -17.82 -6.73
CA ASP A 96 -8.33 -18.94 -7.61
C ASP A 96 -7.25 -19.08 -8.67
N ALA A 97 -6.50 -20.17 -8.61
CA ALA A 97 -5.35 -20.42 -9.48
C ALA A 97 -5.75 -20.57 -10.96
N GLU A 98 -6.85 -21.27 -11.24
CA GLU A 98 -7.28 -21.52 -12.63
C GLU A 98 -7.81 -20.25 -13.28
N ARG A 99 -8.54 -19.43 -12.53
CA ARG A 99 -8.96 -18.11 -13.01
C ARG A 99 -7.75 -17.21 -13.29
N LEU A 100 -6.77 -17.17 -12.39
CA LEU A 100 -5.54 -16.41 -12.61
C LEU A 100 -4.81 -16.87 -13.88
N LEU A 101 -4.54 -18.18 -14.00
CA LEU A 101 -3.82 -18.72 -15.15
C LEU A 101 -4.55 -18.45 -16.47
N THR A 102 -5.87 -18.55 -16.48
CA THR A 102 -6.71 -18.21 -17.64
C THR A 102 -6.52 -16.74 -18.02
N ARG A 103 -6.64 -15.84 -17.02
CA ARG A 103 -6.49 -14.41 -17.26
C ARG A 103 -5.09 -14.02 -17.73
N VAL A 104 -4.04 -14.61 -17.15
CA VAL A 104 -2.65 -14.39 -17.59
C VAL A 104 -2.48 -14.79 -19.06
N ARG A 105 -3.00 -15.96 -19.46
CA ARG A 105 -2.94 -16.42 -20.85
C ARG A 105 -3.67 -15.46 -21.80
N GLU A 106 -4.86 -15.01 -21.43
CA GLU A 106 -5.63 -14.03 -22.21
C GLU A 106 -4.84 -12.73 -22.40
N CYS A 107 -4.23 -12.20 -21.35
CA CYS A 107 -3.42 -10.98 -21.43
C CYS A 107 -2.19 -11.16 -22.34
N VAL A 108 -1.46 -12.27 -22.22
CA VAL A 108 -0.30 -12.55 -23.07
C VAL A 108 -0.71 -12.71 -24.54
N ILE A 109 -1.84 -13.34 -24.82
CA ILE A 109 -2.36 -13.47 -26.20
C ILE A 109 -2.78 -12.10 -26.74
N ALA A 110 -3.49 -11.29 -25.95
CA ALA A 110 -4.03 -10.03 -26.41
C ALA A 110 -2.97 -8.92 -26.54
N TYR A 111 -2.05 -8.85 -25.58
CA TYR A 111 -1.11 -7.72 -25.46
C TYR A 111 0.36 -8.11 -25.63
N GLY A 112 0.67 -9.40 -25.69
CA GLY A 112 2.04 -9.92 -25.75
C GLY A 112 2.69 -10.10 -24.39
N TYR A 113 2.12 -9.56 -23.32
CA TYR A 113 2.64 -9.65 -21.96
C TYR A 113 1.51 -9.53 -20.92
N CYS A 114 1.85 -9.84 -19.67
CA CYS A 114 0.96 -9.65 -18.53
C CYS A 114 1.72 -9.03 -17.34
N ALA A 115 1.23 -7.92 -16.81
CA ALA A 115 1.74 -7.30 -15.59
C ALA A 115 0.72 -7.50 -14.47
N ILE A 116 1.20 -7.98 -13.32
CA ILE A 116 0.38 -8.37 -12.16
C ILE A 116 0.87 -7.57 -10.95
N ALA A 117 -0.05 -6.96 -10.20
CA ALA A 117 0.26 -6.50 -8.86
C ALA A 117 -0.48 -7.36 -7.83
N VAL A 118 0.19 -7.72 -6.76
CA VAL A 118 -0.36 -8.59 -5.72
C VAL A 118 -0.05 -8.05 -4.33
N ALA A 119 -1.04 -8.06 -3.44
CA ALA A 119 -0.82 -7.80 -2.02
C ALA A 119 -0.22 -9.02 -1.33
N GLU A 120 0.73 -8.80 -0.42
CA GLU A 120 1.39 -9.87 0.35
C GLU A 120 0.40 -10.72 1.17
N GLY A 121 -0.76 -10.17 1.50
CA GLY A 121 -1.81 -10.82 2.28
C GLY A 121 -2.85 -11.58 1.48
N LEU A 122 -2.58 -11.94 0.22
CA LEU A 122 -3.49 -12.75 -0.60
C LEU A 122 -3.90 -14.03 0.12
N CYS A 123 -5.21 -14.32 0.15
CA CYS A 123 -5.81 -15.43 0.85
C CYS A 123 -6.57 -16.36 -0.10
N ASP A 124 -6.66 -17.65 0.29
CA ASP A 124 -7.55 -18.62 -0.34
C ASP A 124 -9.02 -18.43 0.08
N ALA A 125 -9.90 -19.31 -0.40
CA ALA A 125 -11.33 -19.29 -0.05
C ALA A 125 -11.58 -19.56 1.44
N GLY A 126 -10.68 -20.26 2.13
CA GLY A 126 -10.71 -20.48 3.56
C GLY A 126 -10.16 -19.34 4.41
N ARG A 127 -9.78 -18.21 3.77
CA ARG A 127 -9.12 -17.05 4.40
C ARG A 127 -7.76 -17.39 5.02
N CYS A 128 -7.13 -18.46 4.56
CA CYS A 128 -5.75 -18.77 4.89
C CYS A 128 -4.82 -18.02 3.95
N ALA A 129 -3.82 -17.34 4.50
CA ALA A 129 -2.81 -16.66 3.69
C ALA A 129 -2.08 -17.67 2.79
N ILE A 130 -1.98 -17.39 1.50
CA ILE A 130 -1.44 -18.32 0.49
C ILE A 130 -0.06 -18.84 0.90
N HIS A 131 0.82 -17.99 1.41
CA HIS A 131 2.15 -18.40 1.85
C HIS A 131 2.16 -19.33 3.09
N GLN A 132 1.03 -19.48 3.78
CA GLN A 132 0.88 -20.36 4.96
C GLN A 132 0.07 -21.62 4.67
N SER A 133 -0.63 -21.68 3.55
CA SER A 133 -1.49 -22.82 3.20
C SER A 133 -0.66 -24.07 2.91
N PRO A 134 -0.97 -25.22 3.58
CA PRO A 134 -0.31 -26.49 3.33
C PRO A 134 -0.45 -26.99 1.88
N GLU A 135 -1.59 -26.69 1.23
CA GLU A 135 -1.88 -27.09 -0.15
C GLU A 135 -0.90 -26.49 -1.17
N TRP A 136 -0.28 -25.37 -0.82
CA TRP A 136 0.65 -24.63 -1.67
C TRP A 136 2.11 -24.77 -1.24
N ARG A 137 2.39 -25.55 -0.20
CA ARG A 137 3.73 -25.96 0.18
C ARG A 137 4.16 -27.15 -0.67
N GLY A 138 4.42 -26.92 -1.95
CA GLY A 138 4.97 -27.96 -2.81
C GLY A 138 6.30 -28.50 -2.27
N ASP A 139 6.53 -29.80 -2.45
CA ASP A 139 7.74 -30.51 -2.04
C ASP A 139 8.99 -29.82 -2.61
N GLY A 140 9.64 -29.00 -1.80
CA GLY A 140 10.98 -28.45 -2.06
C GLY A 140 11.10 -26.98 -2.42
N MET A 141 10.01 -26.20 -2.61
CA MET A 141 10.10 -24.75 -2.90
C MET A 141 9.54 -23.85 -1.80
N ALA A 142 9.38 -24.34 -0.61
CA ALA A 142 8.95 -23.54 0.54
C ALA A 142 10.10 -22.73 1.11
N ALA A 143 10.50 -21.65 0.41
CA ALA A 143 11.05 -20.53 1.14
C ALA A 143 9.86 -19.77 1.76
N PRO A 144 9.79 -19.57 3.08
CA PRO A 144 8.77 -18.76 3.68
C PRO A 144 8.90 -17.35 3.11
N GLY A 145 7.86 -16.80 2.52
CA GLY A 145 7.88 -15.40 2.49
C GLY A 145 7.38 -14.60 1.31
N SER A 146 6.95 -15.14 0.17
CA SER A 146 6.47 -14.23 -0.88
C SER A 146 5.36 -14.84 -1.70
N VAL A 147 4.20 -14.22 -1.66
CA VAL A 147 3.04 -14.55 -2.50
C VAL A 147 3.39 -14.40 -3.99
N GLY A 148 4.17 -13.37 -4.33
CA GLY A 148 4.63 -13.14 -5.68
C GLY A 148 5.51 -14.28 -6.21
N ARG A 149 6.37 -14.88 -5.37
CA ARG A 149 7.15 -16.07 -5.75
C ARG A 149 6.27 -17.28 -6.04
N PHE A 150 5.26 -17.50 -5.21
CA PHE A 150 4.29 -18.55 -5.42
C PHE A 150 3.57 -18.38 -6.77
N ILE A 151 3.05 -17.18 -7.06
CA ILE A 151 2.38 -16.87 -8.34
C ILE A 151 3.32 -17.04 -9.52
N ALA A 152 4.56 -16.58 -9.39
CA ALA A 152 5.59 -16.72 -10.41
C ALA A 152 5.89 -18.19 -10.74
N GLY A 153 6.05 -19.04 -9.71
CA GLY A 153 6.21 -20.49 -9.83
C GLY A 153 5.03 -21.13 -10.55
N LEU A 154 3.82 -20.84 -10.10
CA LEU A 154 2.58 -21.36 -10.70
C LEU A 154 2.47 -21.01 -12.19
N ILE A 155 2.76 -19.76 -12.58
CA ILE A 155 2.70 -19.31 -13.96
C ILE A 155 3.78 -20.01 -14.79
N SER A 156 5.01 -20.10 -14.29
CA SER A 156 6.12 -20.74 -14.99
C SER A 156 5.87 -22.24 -15.21
N GLU A 157 5.41 -22.95 -14.17
CA GLU A 157 5.15 -24.39 -14.24
C GLU A 157 3.97 -24.75 -15.15
N ARG A 158 2.88 -23.97 -15.04
CA ARG A 158 1.61 -24.30 -15.72
C ARG A 158 1.49 -23.69 -17.12
N LEU A 159 2.13 -22.54 -17.38
CA LEU A 159 2.03 -21.82 -18.67
C LEU A 159 3.36 -21.75 -19.44
N GLY A 160 4.50 -22.03 -18.78
CA GLY A 160 5.81 -21.96 -19.39
C GLY A 160 6.30 -20.54 -19.67
N TYR A 161 5.63 -19.50 -19.15
CA TYR A 161 6.02 -18.12 -19.38
C TYR A 161 7.21 -17.72 -18.53
N LYS A 162 8.15 -16.99 -19.14
CA LYS A 162 9.23 -16.34 -18.41
C LYS A 162 8.69 -15.15 -17.61
N TYR A 163 9.16 -14.99 -16.38
CA TYR A 163 8.72 -13.92 -15.50
C TYR A 163 9.88 -13.13 -14.90
N HIS A 164 9.56 -11.92 -14.46
CA HIS A 164 10.32 -11.16 -13.49
C HIS A 164 9.42 -10.82 -12.29
N LEU A 165 10.02 -10.83 -11.12
CA LEU A 165 9.36 -10.52 -9.85
C LEU A 165 10.09 -9.38 -9.15
N ALA A 166 9.36 -8.35 -8.78
CA ALA A 166 9.80 -7.29 -7.89
C ALA A 166 9.03 -7.35 -6.56
N LEU A 167 9.77 -7.35 -5.46
CA LEU A 167 9.22 -7.18 -4.13
C LEU A 167 9.42 -5.71 -3.75
N ALA A 168 8.35 -4.94 -3.64
CA ALA A 168 8.46 -3.53 -3.27
C ALA A 168 8.94 -3.35 -1.83
N ASP A 169 8.52 -4.24 -0.92
CA ASP A 169 8.95 -4.32 0.47
C ASP A 169 9.20 -2.91 1.10
N TYR A 170 10.33 -2.69 1.77
CA TYR A 170 10.64 -1.40 2.38
C TYR A 170 10.88 -0.27 1.39
N LEU A 171 11.21 -0.55 0.12
CA LEU A 171 11.42 0.48 -0.90
C LEU A 171 10.16 1.35 -1.08
N GLN A 172 8.97 0.75 -1.11
CA GLN A 172 7.72 1.48 -1.30
C GLN A 172 7.43 2.49 -0.18
N ARG A 173 7.81 2.18 1.07
CA ARG A 173 7.58 3.08 2.21
C ARG A 173 8.74 4.02 2.51
N ALA A 174 9.90 3.83 1.89
CA ALA A 174 11.10 4.63 2.08
C ALA A 174 11.36 5.62 0.92
N ALA A 175 10.57 5.58 -0.15
CA ALA A 175 10.79 6.33 -1.39
C ALA A 175 10.41 7.82 -1.27
N ARG A 176 11.08 8.56 -0.37
CA ARG A 176 10.83 10.00 -0.13
C ARG A 176 10.94 10.85 -1.40
N HIS A 177 11.72 10.43 -2.38
CA HIS A 177 11.89 11.09 -3.67
C HIS A 177 10.63 11.08 -4.56
N LEU A 178 9.67 10.20 -4.29
CA LEU A 178 8.37 10.11 -4.97
C LEU A 178 7.19 10.47 -4.04
N ALA A 179 7.43 11.21 -2.96
CA ALA A 179 6.36 11.59 -2.07
C ALA A 179 5.28 12.43 -2.77
N SER A 180 4.02 12.17 -2.43
CA SER A 180 2.89 13.01 -2.84
C SER A 180 2.85 14.29 -2.01
N ALA A 181 2.70 15.45 -2.65
CA ALA A 181 2.58 16.73 -1.96
C ALA A 181 1.32 16.78 -1.08
N VAL A 182 0.23 16.15 -1.51
CA VAL A 182 -1.01 16.03 -0.72
C VAL A 182 -0.76 15.24 0.57
N ASP A 183 -0.10 14.10 0.46
CA ASP A 183 0.20 13.23 1.60
C ASP A 183 1.13 13.92 2.63
N VAL A 184 2.16 14.62 2.15
CA VAL A 184 3.08 15.40 3.00
C VAL A 184 2.33 16.54 3.71
N ALA A 185 1.45 17.27 2.99
CA ALA A 185 0.65 18.33 3.59
C ALA A 185 -0.30 17.79 4.68
N GLN A 186 -0.93 16.65 4.45
CA GLN A 186 -1.81 16.00 5.42
C GLN A 186 -1.03 15.52 6.66
N ALA A 187 0.13 14.89 6.46
CA ALA A 187 0.99 14.45 7.56
C ALA A 187 1.45 15.64 8.44
N HIS A 188 1.85 16.74 7.83
CA HIS A 188 2.25 17.95 8.53
C HIS A 188 1.07 18.57 9.31
N ALA A 189 -0.10 18.70 8.68
CA ALA A 189 -1.28 19.28 9.30
C ALA A 189 -1.76 18.44 10.52
N LEU A 190 -1.71 17.11 10.41
CA LEU A 190 -2.02 16.22 11.55
C LEU A 190 -1.03 16.42 12.70
N GLY A 191 0.26 16.57 12.40
CA GLY A 191 1.28 16.82 13.43
C GLY A 191 1.05 18.14 14.17
N VAL A 192 0.75 19.23 13.45
CA VAL A 192 0.42 20.55 14.03
C VAL A 192 -0.83 20.44 14.91
N ALA A 193 -1.90 19.86 14.37
CA ALA A 193 -3.16 19.71 15.09
C ALA A 193 -3.02 18.84 16.36
N ALA A 194 -2.15 17.81 16.33
CA ALA A 194 -1.89 16.98 17.51
C ALA A 194 -1.26 17.79 18.65
N VAL A 195 -0.30 18.67 18.35
CA VAL A 195 0.31 19.56 19.34
C VAL A 195 -0.74 20.53 19.89
N ASP A 196 -1.57 21.14 19.03
CA ASP A 196 -2.63 22.07 19.47
C ASP A 196 -3.65 21.38 20.39
N ARG A 197 -4.03 20.12 20.08
CA ARG A 197 -4.91 19.33 20.93
C ARG A 197 -4.27 19.02 22.29
N ALA A 198 -3.00 18.64 22.28
CA ALA A 198 -2.25 18.38 23.50
C ALA A 198 -2.18 19.64 24.40
N LEU A 199 -1.84 20.79 23.83
CA LEU A 199 -1.77 22.08 24.55
C LEU A 199 -3.13 22.53 25.08
N SER A 200 -4.24 22.18 24.42
CA SER A 200 -5.60 22.47 24.89
C SER A 200 -6.12 21.50 25.95
N GLY A 201 -5.31 20.54 26.39
CA GLY A 201 -5.69 19.57 27.44
C GLY A 201 -6.56 18.41 26.94
N LYS A 202 -6.74 18.24 25.61
CA LYS A 202 -7.45 17.10 25.03
C LYS A 202 -6.69 15.80 25.25
N THR A 203 -7.43 14.72 25.40
CA THR A 203 -6.89 13.35 25.55
C THR A 203 -7.86 12.33 24.95
N ASP A 204 -7.40 11.09 24.78
CA ASP A 204 -8.18 9.92 24.36
C ASP A 204 -8.85 10.07 22.98
N CYS A 205 -8.24 10.85 22.10
CA CYS A 205 -8.69 11.05 20.73
C CYS A 205 -7.62 10.67 19.69
N MET A 206 -8.04 10.26 18.52
CA MET A 206 -7.21 10.19 17.31
C MET A 206 -7.61 11.30 16.36
N LEU A 207 -6.63 12.00 15.82
CA LEU A 207 -6.88 12.92 14.71
C LEU A 207 -7.14 12.13 13.44
N SER A 208 -7.97 12.66 12.55
CA SER A 208 -8.33 12.01 11.30
C SER A 208 -8.25 12.99 10.13
N ILE A 209 -8.15 12.46 8.93
CA ILE A 209 -8.40 13.20 7.70
C ILE A 209 -9.86 12.99 7.32
N GLU A 210 -10.61 14.05 7.16
CA GLU A 210 -11.98 14.03 6.66
C GLU A 210 -12.00 14.57 5.24
N ARG A 211 -12.44 13.75 4.27
CA ARG A 211 -12.64 14.16 2.89
C ARG A 211 -13.91 14.99 2.77
N LEU A 212 -13.80 16.17 2.19
CA LEU A 212 -14.93 17.09 1.99
C LEU A 212 -15.42 17.11 0.53
N ALA A 213 -14.51 16.90 -0.44
CA ALA A 213 -14.82 16.86 -1.86
C ALA A 213 -13.69 16.17 -2.64
N ASP A 214 -14.05 15.56 -3.78
CA ASP A 214 -13.10 14.90 -4.67
C ASP A 214 -12.53 15.84 -5.75
N THR A 215 -13.36 16.75 -6.27
CA THR A 215 -12.99 17.63 -7.40
C THR A 215 -13.49 19.05 -7.16
N PRO A 216 -12.62 20.01 -6.80
CA PRO A 216 -11.23 19.79 -6.37
C PRO A 216 -11.17 19.03 -5.04
N TYR A 217 -10.10 18.25 -4.84
CA TYR A 217 -9.91 17.52 -3.59
C TYR A 217 -9.78 18.49 -2.41
N ARG A 218 -10.64 18.34 -1.43
CA ARG A 218 -10.65 19.13 -0.20
C ARG A 218 -10.77 18.22 1.01
N TRP A 219 -10.01 18.52 2.01
CA TRP A 219 -9.99 17.79 3.27
C TRP A 219 -9.83 18.73 4.47
N ARG A 220 -10.11 18.23 5.64
CA ARG A 220 -9.82 18.90 6.91
C ARG A 220 -9.34 17.89 7.95
N ILE A 221 -8.78 18.40 9.06
CA ILE A 221 -8.48 17.59 10.23
C ILE A 221 -9.77 17.41 11.03
N GLY A 222 -10.12 16.14 11.27
CA GLY A 222 -11.15 15.72 12.20
C GLY A 222 -10.59 15.15 13.50
N GLU A 223 -11.48 14.71 14.37
CA GLU A 223 -11.16 14.09 15.66
C GLU A 223 -12.14 12.95 15.91
N VAL A 224 -11.62 11.80 16.33
CA VAL A 224 -12.42 10.60 16.63
C VAL A 224 -11.96 10.00 17.96
N ASP A 225 -12.85 9.28 18.63
CA ASP A 225 -12.54 8.57 19.87
C ASP A 225 -11.54 7.44 19.60
N LEU A 226 -10.47 7.33 20.40
CA LEU A 226 -9.49 6.24 20.27
C LEU A 226 -10.13 4.87 20.45
N ALA A 227 -11.10 4.71 21.32
CA ALA A 227 -11.79 3.45 21.53
C ALA A 227 -12.59 3.00 20.30
N ALA A 228 -13.07 3.93 19.48
CA ALA A 228 -13.81 3.63 18.25
C ALA A 228 -12.89 3.16 17.10
N VAL A 229 -11.59 3.44 17.17
CA VAL A 229 -10.60 3.07 16.14
C VAL A 229 -9.82 1.82 16.54
N ALA A 230 -9.62 1.61 17.84
CA ALA A 230 -8.79 0.53 18.35
C ALA A 230 -9.29 -0.85 17.89
N ASN A 231 -8.40 -1.63 17.26
CA ASN A 231 -8.68 -2.98 16.73
C ASN A 231 -9.77 -3.03 15.64
N VAL A 232 -10.03 -1.91 14.95
CA VAL A 232 -10.96 -1.87 13.81
C VAL A 232 -10.15 -1.67 12.52
N GLU A 233 -10.18 -2.66 11.63
CA GLU A 233 -9.54 -2.61 10.33
C GLU A 233 -10.49 -2.11 9.25
N ARG A 234 -10.00 -1.23 8.37
CA ARG A 234 -10.69 -0.77 7.17
C ARG A 234 -10.20 -1.53 5.94
N LYS A 235 -10.99 -2.45 5.46
CA LYS A 235 -10.74 -3.18 4.22
C LYS A 235 -10.94 -2.31 2.98
N LEU A 236 -10.40 -2.75 1.84
CA LEU A 236 -10.75 -2.18 0.55
C LEU A 236 -12.24 -2.44 0.27
N PRO A 237 -13.06 -1.40 0.03
CA PRO A 237 -14.48 -1.57 -0.23
C PRO A 237 -14.75 -2.45 -1.44
N ALA A 238 -15.78 -3.29 -1.37
CA ALA A 238 -16.13 -4.19 -2.48
C ALA A 238 -16.47 -3.43 -3.76
N GLU A 239 -17.08 -2.25 -3.66
CA GLU A 239 -17.39 -1.36 -4.79
C GLU A 239 -16.13 -0.77 -5.45
N PHE A 240 -14.97 -0.88 -4.83
CA PHE A 240 -13.69 -0.47 -5.41
C PHE A 240 -13.04 -1.55 -6.26
N ILE A 241 -13.51 -2.79 -6.14
CA ILE A 241 -13.02 -3.94 -6.89
C ILE A 241 -13.98 -4.21 -8.05
N SER A 242 -13.42 -4.41 -9.26
CA SER A 242 -14.21 -4.75 -10.45
C SER A 242 -14.94 -6.09 -10.28
N SER A 243 -16.01 -6.29 -11.01
CA SER A 243 -16.85 -7.50 -10.91
C SER A 243 -16.10 -8.80 -11.26
N ASP A 244 -15.03 -8.71 -12.06
CA ASP A 244 -14.14 -9.84 -12.36
C ASP A 244 -13.09 -10.08 -11.28
N GLY A 245 -12.99 -9.22 -10.26
CA GLY A 245 -12.06 -9.33 -9.14
C GLY A 245 -10.60 -9.04 -9.48
N PHE A 246 -10.27 -8.59 -10.70
CA PHE A 246 -8.91 -8.40 -11.16
C PHE A 246 -8.50 -6.95 -11.40
N HIS A 247 -9.40 -5.99 -11.20
CA HIS A 247 -9.14 -4.57 -11.43
C HIS A 247 -9.77 -3.68 -10.36
N ILE A 248 -9.47 -2.40 -10.44
CA ILE A 248 -10.17 -1.35 -9.68
C ILE A 248 -11.27 -0.70 -10.52
N THR A 249 -12.33 -0.25 -9.85
CA THR A 249 -13.42 0.53 -10.46
C THR A 249 -13.05 2.00 -10.63
N ASP A 250 -13.86 2.74 -11.38
CA ASP A 250 -13.74 4.20 -11.48
C ASP A 250 -13.91 4.90 -10.13
N ALA A 251 -14.78 4.38 -9.26
CA ALA A 251 -14.95 4.90 -7.90
C ALA A 251 -13.64 4.79 -7.10
N CYS A 252 -12.92 3.67 -7.21
CA CYS A 252 -11.61 3.52 -6.60
C CYS A 252 -10.58 4.50 -7.19
N ARG A 253 -10.56 4.66 -8.51
CA ARG A 253 -9.68 5.63 -9.19
C ARG A 253 -9.95 7.06 -8.72
N GLN A 254 -11.22 7.43 -8.61
CA GLN A 254 -11.63 8.75 -8.13
C GLN A 254 -11.18 8.98 -6.68
N TYR A 255 -11.28 7.97 -5.82
CA TYR A 255 -10.77 8.05 -4.46
C TYR A 255 -9.25 8.19 -4.39
N LEU A 256 -8.50 7.40 -5.17
CA LEU A 256 -7.05 7.31 -5.09
C LEU A 256 -6.30 8.47 -5.77
N ARG A 257 -6.80 8.95 -6.93
CA ARG A 257 -6.09 9.95 -7.75
C ARG A 257 -5.64 11.18 -6.98
N PRO A 258 -6.48 11.86 -6.21
CA PRO A 258 -6.04 13.07 -5.51
C PRO A 258 -5.00 12.81 -4.43
N LEU A 259 -4.92 11.59 -3.90
CA LEU A 259 -3.96 11.23 -2.86
C LEU A 259 -2.52 11.12 -3.38
N ILE A 260 -2.32 10.93 -4.67
CA ILE A 260 -0.99 10.83 -5.30
C ILE A 260 -0.53 12.13 -5.94
N GLU A 261 -1.31 13.20 -5.85
CA GLU A 261 -1.05 14.45 -6.56
C GLU A 261 0.08 15.28 -5.95
N GLY A 262 0.76 15.98 -6.87
CA GLY A 262 1.83 16.94 -6.57
C GLY A 262 3.16 16.26 -6.20
N GLU A 263 4.22 17.05 -6.29
CA GLU A 263 5.59 16.63 -6.04
C GLU A 263 6.12 17.29 -4.77
N ASP A 264 6.69 16.50 -3.88
CA ASP A 264 7.43 16.97 -2.71
C ASP A 264 8.75 16.20 -2.60
N ALA A 265 9.63 16.42 -3.57
CA ALA A 265 10.95 15.80 -3.58
C ALA A 265 11.88 16.49 -2.58
N PRO A 266 12.77 15.75 -1.88
CA PRO A 266 13.81 16.35 -1.05
C PRO A 266 14.83 17.10 -1.92
N PRO A 267 15.62 18.04 -1.37
CA PRO A 267 16.76 18.58 -2.07
C PRO A 267 17.76 17.48 -2.43
N TYR A 268 18.52 17.68 -3.50
CA TYR A 268 19.55 16.72 -3.94
C TYR A 268 20.93 17.36 -3.81
N ARG A 269 21.90 16.56 -3.39
CA ARG A 269 23.32 16.91 -3.35
C ARG A 269 24.14 15.76 -3.90
N LEU A 270 25.01 16.04 -4.87
CA LEU A 270 25.84 15.04 -5.55
C LEU A 270 25.04 13.84 -6.12
N GLY A 271 23.83 14.12 -6.62
CA GLY A 271 22.98 13.08 -7.22
C GLY A 271 22.14 12.26 -6.25
N LEU A 272 22.27 12.47 -4.93
CA LEU A 272 21.48 11.77 -3.91
C LEU A 272 20.60 12.74 -3.11
N PRO A 273 19.46 12.25 -2.58
CA PRO A 273 18.63 13.06 -1.70
C PRO A 273 19.41 13.53 -0.47
N ASP A 274 19.34 14.81 -0.17
CA ASP A 274 20.04 15.45 0.97
C ASP A 274 19.04 15.61 2.14
N TYR A 275 19.10 14.70 3.09
CA TYR A 275 18.20 14.71 4.23
C TYR A 275 18.81 15.46 5.41
N VAL A 276 17.95 16.20 6.13
CA VAL A 276 18.33 16.86 7.38
C VAL A 276 18.73 15.79 8.41
N GLN A 277 19.93 15.95 8.96
CA GLN A 277 20.42 15.13 10.05
C GLN A 277 20.32 15.91 11.36
N LEU A 278 19.41 15.52 12.23
CA LEU A 278 19.30 16.11 13.56
C LEU A 278 20.31 15.47 14.51
N GLN A 279 20.93 16.30 15.35
CA GLN A 279 21.78 15.80 16.41
C GLN A 279 20.92 15.13 17.48
N ASN A 280 21.10 13.83 17.65
CA ASN A 280 20.47 13.09 18.75
C ASN A 280 21.24 13.37 20.04
N ARG A 281 20.78 14.35 20.82
CA ARG A 281 21.36 14.73 22.11
C ARG A 281 20.58 14.06 23.23
N ARG A 282 21.28 13.36 24.10
CA ARG A 282 20.67 12.80 25.29
C ARG A 282 20.45 13.91 26.32
N GLU A 283 19.19 14.12 26.69
CA GLU A 283 18.84 15.04 27.76
C GLU A 283 19.29 14.51 29.15
N LYS A 284 19.53 15.45 30.08
CA LYS A 284 19.85 15.09 31.46
C LYS A 284 18.66 14.37 32.09
N LYS A 285 18.91 13.18 32.62
CA LYS A 285 17.88 12.47 33.39
C LYS A 285 17.62 13.16 34.73
N TYR A 286 16.38 13.48 34.99
CA TYR A 286 15.95 14.08 36.24
C TYR A 286 15.41 13.04 37.24
N LEU A 287 14.98 11.90 36.75
CA LEU A 287 14.48 10.79 37.54
C LEU A 287 15.57 9.69 37.66
N PRO A 288 15.56 8.93 38.78
CA PRO A 288 16.43 7.77 38.92
C PRO A 288 16.16 6.75 37.82
N ALA A 289 17.11 5.86 37.61
CA ALA A 289 16.92 4.77 36.67
C ALA A 289 15.71 3.91 37.09
N PHE A 290 14.86 3.58 36.14
CA PHE A 290 13.76 2.64 36.37
C PHE A 290 14.38 1.27 36.74
N GLN A 291 13.97 0.74 37.88
CA GLN A 291 14.33 -0.64 38.30
C GLN A 291 13.10 -1.51 38.04
N ILE A 292 13.31 -2.58 37.28
CA ILE A 292 12.32 -3.61 36.99
C ILE A 292 12.19 -4.55 38.19
#